data_65eaea546eea329292a69b39dc06203d
#
_entry.id   65eaea546eea329292a69b39dc06203d
#
_cell.length_a   1.000
_cell.length_b   1.000
_cell.length_c   1.000
_cell.angle_alpha   90.00
_cell.angle_beta   90.00
_cell.angle_gamma   90.00
#
_symmetry.space_group_name_H-M   'P 1'
#
loop_
_entity.id
_entity.type
_entity.pdbx_description
1 polymer ?
#
loop_
_entity_poly.entity_id
_entity_poly.type
_entity_poly.pdbx_seq_one_letter_code
_entity_poly.pdbx_strand_id
1 'polypeptide(L)'
;FLIEGEEEVGSANLDNFVADHKELLKSDVVLISDTPMFDRGVPSICYGLRGLVYCQIDLKGSNSDLHSGSFGGTVINPNFALAQIIMALKDKDGRIQIPGFYDDVQDMTQEEKQELSRLPFDEEKYRKDLGAPALFGEKSYNTLERIWVRPTLEVNGLCGGFIGEGAKTVIPAKAMAKISMRLVPNQDPDKIA
;
A
#
# COMPACT_ATOMS: atom_id res chain seq x y z
N PHE A 1 16.89 -27.29 4.80
CA PHE A 1 15.61 -26.66 4.51
C PHE A 1 15.08 -26.07 5.81
N LEU A 2 14.59 -24.80 5.76
CA LEU A 2 13.80 -24.17 6.80
C LEU A 2 12.36 -24.14 6.30
N ILE A 3 11.44 -24.71 7.10
CA ILE A 3 10.01 -24.76 6.78
C ILE A 3 9.27 -24.01 7.88
N GLU A 4 8.51 -23.01 7.48
CA GLU A 4 7.73 -22.14 8.37
C GLU A 4 6.23 -22.39 8.20
N GLY A 5 5.45 -22.27 9.28
CA GLY A 5 3.99 -22.39 9.27
C GLY A 5 3.25 -21.16 9.76
N GLU A 6 3.96 -20.04 9.99
CA GLU A 6 3.39 -18.82 10.57
C GLU A 6 3.47 -17.60 9.62
N GLU A 7 3.91 -17.77 8.38
CA GLU A 7 4.13 -16.66 7.44
C GLU A 7 2.86 -15.82 7.28
N GLU A 8 1.71 -16.44 7.05
CA GLU A 8 0.42 -15.78 6.82
C GLU A 8 -0.16 -15.04 8.05
N VAL A 9 0.44 -15.23 9.21
CA VAL A 9 0.08 -14.54 10.45
C VAL A 9 1.20 -13.65 11.00
N GLY A 10 2.26 -13.42 10.21
CA GLY A 10 3.33 -12.45 10.50
C GLY A 10 4.55 -13.02 11.18
N SER A 11 4.80 -14.34 11.12
CA SER A 11 6.06 -14.99 11.49
C SER A 11 6.61 -14.63 12.88
N ALA A 12 5.74 -14.55 13.89
CA ALA A 12 6.08 -14.02 15.22
C ALA A 12 7.29 -14.72 15.90
N ASN A 13 7.57 -15.96 15.53
CA ASN A 13 8.65 -16.74 16.13
C ASN A 13 9.89 -16.92 15.23
N LEU A 14 9.82 -16.54 13.96
CA LEU A 14 10.88 -16.76 12.98
C LEU A 14 12.18 -16.02 13.32
N ASP A 15 12.09 -14.75 13.70
CA ASP A 15 13.25 -13.93 14.03
C ASP A 15 14.03 -14.51 15.22
N ASN A 16 13.33 -14.94 16.26
CA ASN A 16 13.95 -15.56 17.42
C ASN A 16 14.58 -16.91 17.05
N PHE A 17 13.88 -17.73 16.26
CA PHE A 17 14.42 -19.00 15.79
C PHE A 17 15.70 -18.83 14.98
N VAL A 18 15.71 -17.88 14.04
CA VAL A 18 16.90 -17.58 13.23
C VAL A 18 18.05 -17.07 14.11
N ALA A 19 17.74 -16.21 15.10
CA ALA A 19 18.74 -15.69 16.02
C ALA A 19 19.40 -16.79 16.88
N ASP A 20 18.60 -17.73 17.37
CA ASP A 20 19.05 -18.81 18.24
C ASP A 20 19.79 -19.93 17.47
N HIS A 21 19.57 -20.07 16.16
CA HIS A 21 20.11 -21.15 15.35
C HIS A 21 21.04 -20.68 14.23
N LYS A 22 21.72 -19.53 14.38
CA LYS A 22 22.60 -18.92 13.37
C LYS A 22 23.64 -19.87 12.83
N GLU A 23 24.30 -20.65 13.69
CA GLU A 23 25.35 -21.59 13.26
C GLU A 23 24.78 -22.76 12.46
N LEU A 24 23.59 -23.24 12.79
CA LEU A 24 22.89 -24.29 12.03
C LEU A 24 22.42 -23.80 10.68
N LEU A 25 21.99 -22.55 10.60
CA LEU A 25 21.42 -21.94 9.40
C LEU A 25 22.47 -21.27 8.50
N LYS A 26 23.74 -21.26 8.92
CA LYS A 26 24.83 -20.64 8.16
C LYS A 26 24.94 -21.25 6.77
N SER A 27 24.90 -20.41 5.75
CA SER A 27 24.93 -20.80 4.36
C SER A 27 25.56 -19.70 3.50
N ASP A 28 26.08 -20.06 2.34
CA ASP A 28 26.63 -19.11 1.37
C ASP A 28 25.51 -18.41 0.58
N VAL A 29 24.36 -19.08 0.42
CA VAL A 29 23.20 -18.58 -0.33
C VAL A 29 21.92 -19.03 0.37
N VAL A 30 20.96 -18.11 0.46
CA VAL A 30 19.59 -18.41 0.89
C VAL A 30 18.67 -18.30 -0.32
N LEU A 31 17.92 -19.36 -0.61
CA LEU A 31 16.89 -19.40 -1.63
C LEU A 31 15.51 -19.36 -0.95
N ILE A 32 14.75 -18.31 -1.21
CA ILE A 32 13.35 -18.19 -0.79
C ILE A 32 12.50 -18.51 -2.01
N SER A 33 11.69 -19.57 -1.93
CA SER A 33 10.84 -20.05 -3.03
C SER A 33 9.36 -19.80 -2.69
N ASP A 34 9.01 -18.54 -2.53
CA ASP A 34 7.66 -18.08 -2.19
C ASP A 34 7.21 -16.97 -3.15
N THR A 35 7.42 -17.20 -4.44
CA THR A 35 7.02 -16.26 -5.48
C THR A 35 6.30 -16.98 -6.60
N PRO A 36 5.25 -16.38 -7.18
CA PRO A 36 4.54 -16.99 -8.30
C PRO A 36 5.38 -16.96 -9.58
N MET A 37 5.05 -17.83 -10.52
CA MET A 37 5.44 -17.66 -11.92
C MET A 37 4.76 -16.40 -12.49
N PHE A 38 5.38 -15.78 -13.49
CA PHE A 38 4.78 -14.60 -14.14
C PHE A 38 3.41 -14.93 -14.75
N ASP A 39 3.32 -16.03 -15.51
CA ASP A 39 2.07 -16.56 -16.07
C ASP A 39 2.26 -18.05 -16.35
N ARG A 40 1.17 -18.73 -16.74
CA ARG A 40 1.20 -20.14 -17.10
C ARG A 40 2.18 -20.40 -18.25
N GLY A 41 3.20 -21.21 -17.99
CA GLY A 41 4.24 -21.52 -18.96
C GLY A 41 5.29 -20.41 -19.17
N VAL A 42 5.22 -19.33 -18.39
CA VAL A 42 6.22 -18.25 -18.37
C VAL A 42 6.92 -18.24 -17.02
N PRO A 43 8.04 -18.96 -16.88
CA PRO A 43 8.81 -18.98 -15.65
C PRO A 43 9.43 -17.61 -15.39
N SER A 44 9.57 -17.25 -14.12
CA SER A 44 10.19 -15.99 -13.70
C SER A 44 11.05 -16.18 -12.46
N ILE A 45 12.02 -15.30 -12.29
CA ILE A 45 12.82 -15.18 -11.08
C ILE A 45 12.50 -13.81 -10.48
N CYS A 46 11.93 -13.81 -9.28
CA CYS A 46 11.77 -12.59 -8.51
C CYS A 46 13.12 -12.23 -7.88
N TYR A 47 13.71 -11.12 -8.28
CA TYR A 47 15.02 -10.66 -7.79
C TYR A 47 14.94 -9.50 -6.80
N GLY A 48 13.74 -9.07 -6.45
CA GLY A 48 13.52 -8.02 -5.48
C GLY A 48 12.06 -7.94 -5.03
N LEU A 49 11.83 -7.39 -3.85
CA LEU A 49 10.51 -7.17 -3.28
C LEU A 49 10.38 -5.70 -2.89
N ARG A 50 9.15 -5.20 -2.89
CA ARG A 50 8.85 -3.86 -2.36
C ARG A 50 8.69 -3.91 -0.85
N GLY A 51 9.20 -2.88 -0.18
CA GLY A 51 8.96 -2.65 1.24
C GLY A 51 7.50 -2.31 1.53
N LEU A 52 7.16 -2.22 2.79
CA LEU A 52 5.80 -1.95 3.26
C LEU A 52 5.81 -1.06 4.50
N VAL A 53 4.97 -0.02 4.49
CA VAL A 53 4.64 0.80 5.66
C VAL A 53 3.13 0.81 5.83
N TYR A 54 2.68 0.60 7.06
CA TYR A 54 1.29 0.82 7.47
C TYR A 54 1.18 2.03 8.37
N CYS A 55 0.22 2.89 8.10
CA CYS A 55 -0.12 4.03 8.93
C CYS A 55 -1.61 4.05 9.24
N GLN A 56 -1.96 4.66 10.36
CA GLN A 56 -3.34 4.99 10.71
C GLN A 56 -3.42 6.49 11.01
N ILE A 57 -4.41 7.14 10.42
CA ILE A 57 -4.76 8.53 10.71
C ILE A 57 -5.98 8.52 11.61
N ASP A 58 -5.85 9.04 12.82
CA ASP A 58 -6.95 9.22 13.75
C ASP A 58 -7.25 10.71 13.90
N LEU A 59 -8.47 11.10 13.56
CA LEU A 59 -8.96 12.47 13.72
C LEU A 59 -9.96 12.54 14.87
N LYS A 60 -9.76 13.50 15.74
CA LYS A 60 -10.69 13.87 16.80
C LYS A 60 -11.24 15.26 16.53
N GLY A 61 -12.57 15.38 16.42
CA GLY A 61 -13.30 16.63 16.36
C GLY A 61 -13.78 17.05 17.75
N SER A 62 -15.08 16.90 18.00
CA SER A 62 -15.70 17.18 19.29
C SER A 62 -15.42 16.11 20.34
N ASN A 63 -15.80 16.36 21.59
CA ASN A 63 -15.66 15.38 22.68
C ASN A 63 -16.69 14.23 22.62
N SER A 64 -17.80 14.44 21.91
CA SER A 64 -18.86 13.46 21.67
C SER A 64 -19.49 13.68 20.32
N ASP A 65 -20.24 12.70 19.83
CA ASP A 65 -21.08 12.87 18.65
C ASP A 65 -22.11 13.98 18.87
N LEU A 66 -22.32 14.81 17.86
CA LEU A 66 -23.20 15.96 17.92
C LEU A 66 -24.38 15.81 16.94
N HIS A 67 -25.51 16.40 17.26
CA HIS A 67 -26.66 16.44 16.36
C HIS A 67 -26.39 17.41 15.19
N SER A 68 -26.38 16.91 13.95
CA SER A 68 -26.03 17.73 12.78
C SER A 68 -26.99 18.90 12.51
N GLY A 69 -28.27 18.73 12.85
CA GLY A 69 -29.26 19.79 12.72
C GLY A 69 -29.06 20.94 13.71
N SER A 70 -28.45 20.69 14.87
CA SER A 70 -28.18 21.71 15.91
C SER A 70 -26.80 22.34 15.80
N PHE A 71 -25.80 21.56 15.38
CA PHE A 71 -24.39 21.95 15.41
C PHE A 71 -23.71 21.99 14.02
N GLY A 72 -24.46 21.62 12.96
CA GLY A 72 -23.95 21.70 11.58
C GLY A 72 -23.59 23.15 11.23
N GLY A 73 -22.42 23.32 10.59
CA GLY A 73 -21.88 24.64 10.25
C GLY A 73 -21.14 25.36 11.39
N THR A 74 -21.09 24.79 12.61
CA THR A 74 -20.42 25.42 13.75
C THR A 74 -19.11 24.72 14.13
N VAL A 75 -18.94 23.45 13.74
CA VAL A 75 -17.76 22.63 14.05
C VAL A 75 -17.28 21.92 12.79
N ILE A 76 -15.99 21.59 12.76
CA ILE A 76 -15.42 20.76 11.70
C ILE A 76 -15.95 19.33 11.86
N ASN A 77 -16.47 18.77 10.78
CA ASN A 77 -16.82 17.37 10.72
C ASN A 77 -15.56 16.54 10.40
N PRO A 78 -15.13 15.61 11.27
CA PRO A 78 -13.92 14.79 11.04
C PRO A 78 -13.95 14.01 9.75
N ASN A 79 -15.11 13.59 9.25
CA ASN A 79 -15.21 12.90 7.96
C ASN A 79 -14.80 13.81 6.79
N PHE A 80 -15.20 15.10 6.79
CA PHE A 80 -14.76 16.05 5.78
C PHE A 80 -13.27 16.34 5.89
N ALA A 81 -12.75 16.53 7.10
CA ALA A 81 -11.32 16.75 7.32
C ALA A 81 -10.50 15.55 6.85
N LEU A 82 -10.93 14.33 7.18
CA LEU A 82 -10.28 13.11 6.72
C LEU A 82 -10.29 12.97 5.19
N ALA A 83 -11.42 13.26 4.56
CA ALA A 83 -11.55 13.24 3.11
C ALA A 83 -10.58 14.24 2.44
N GLN A 84 -10.43 15.44 2.98
CA GLN A 84 -9.48 16.44 2.50
C GLN A 84 -8.03 15.96 2.64
N ILE A 85 -7.66 15.37 3.77
CA ILE A 85 -6.33 14.79 3.97
C ILE A 85 -6.07 13.70 2.92
N ILE A 86 -6.99 12.75 2.76
CA ILE A 86 -6.84 11.66 1.79
C ILE A 86 -6.69 12.19 0.37
N MET A 87 -7.51 13.16 -0.02
CA MET A 87 -7.42 13.78 -1.35
C MET A 87 -6.12 14.54 -1.57
N ALA A 88 -5.48 15.03 -0.51
CA ALA A 88 -4.19 15.69 -0.59
C ALA A 88 -3.00 14.70 -0.71
N LEU A 89 -3.19 13.41 -0.39
CA LEU A 89 -2.13 12.41 -0.45
C LEU A 89 -1.73 12.02 -1.88
N LYS A 90 -2.65 12.12 -2.84
CA LYS A 90 -2.38 11.84 -4.26
C LYS A 90 -3.00 12.92 -5.14
N ASP A 91 -2.32 13.26 -6.24
CA ASP A 91 -2.88 14.13 -7.26
C ASP A 91 -3.76 13.34 -8.28
N LYS A 92 -4.32 14.09 -9.22
CA LYS A 92 -5.16 13.53 -10.30
C LYS A 92 -4.41 12.60 -11.26
N ASP A 93 -3.09 12.68 -11.32
CA ASP A 93 -2.22 11.86 -12.18
C ASP A 93 -1.64 10.66 -11.41
N GLY A 94 -2.14 10.39 -10.18
CA GLY A 94 -1.78 9.25 -9.35
C GLY A 94 -0.46 9.38 -8.60
N ARG A 95 0.16 10.58 -8.62
CA ARG A 95 1.43 10.85 -7.94
C ARG A 95 1.17 11.17 -6.47
N ILE A 96 1.93 10.55 -5.58
CA ILE A 96 1.88 10.76 -4.12
C ILE A 96 2.42 12.15 -3.81
N GLN A 97 1.72 12.92 -2.96
CA GLN A 97 2.01 14.33 -2.66
C GLN A 97 2.63 14.53 -1.27
N ILE A 98 3.07 13.48 -0.61
CA ILE A 98 3.79 13.57 0.67
C ILE A 98 5.17 14.18 0.39
N PRO A 99 5.55 15.28 1.05
CA PRO A 99 6.87 15.90 0.87
C PRO A 99 8.01 14.91 1.18
N GLY A 100 9.02 14.84 0.31
CA GLY A 100 10.15 13.93 0.47
C GLY A 100 9.87 12.47 0.07
N PHE A 101 8.65 12.11 -0.26
CA PHE A 101 8.29 10.71 -0.55
C PHE A 101 9.11 10.08 -1.69
N TYR A 102 9.50 10.88 -2.67
CA TYR A 102 10.24 10.41 -3.84
C TYR A 102 11.74 10.72 -3.81
N ASP A 103 12.25 11.36 -2.75
CA ASP A 103 13.64 11.86 -2.73
C ASP A 103 14.69 10.75 -2.94
N ASP A 104 14.43 9.56 -2.39
CA ASP A 104 15.32 8.41 -2.48
C ASP A 104 14.88 7.39 -3.57
N VAL A 105 13.79 7.67 -4.30
CA VAL A 105 13.28 6.78 -5.36
C VAL A 105 14.15 6.88 -6.61
N GLN A 106 14.71 5.76 -7.03
CA GLN A 106 15.48 5.67 -8.26
C GLN A 106 14.59 5.30 -9.45
N ASP A 107 14.84 5.94 -10.58
CA ASP A 107 14.23 5.52 -11.84
C ASP A 107 14.92 4.26 -12.37
N MET A 108 14.14 3.44 -13.08
CA MET A 108 14.67 2.27 -13.76
C MET A 108 15.71 2.66 -14.80
N THR A 109 16.74 1.83 -14.92
CA THR A 109 17.69 1.87 -16.03
C THR A 109 17.00 1.52 -17.36
N GLN A 110 17.66 1.83 -18.46
CA GLN A 110 17.15 1.46 -19.79
C GLN A 110 17.11 -0.05 -19.98
N GLU A 111 18.07 -0.76 -19.42
CA GLU A 111 18.14 -2.22 -19.43
C GLU A 111 16.96 -2.83 -18.70
N GLU A 112 16.64 -2.36 -17.50
CA GLU A 112 15.46 -2.82 -16.72
C GLU A 112 14.16 -2.58 -17.49
N LYS A 113 13.99 -1.41 -18.11
CA LYS A 113 12.82 -1.10 -18.95
C LYS A 113 12.70 -2.06 -20.12
N GLN A 114 13.82 -2.39 -20.77
CA GLN A 114 13.84 -3.34 -21.88
C GLN A 114 13.46 -4.75 -21.40
N GLU A 115 13.97 -5.21 -20.25
CA GLU A 115 13.63 -6.52 -19.70
C GLU A 115 12.13 -6.59 -19.34
N LEU A 116 11.58 -5.57 -18.69
CA LEU A 116 10.14 -5.53 -18.41
C LEU A 116 9.29 -5.52 -19.69
N SER A 117 9.74 -4.84 -20.75
CA SER A 117 9.01 -4.78 -22.01
C SER A 117 8.96 -6.10 -22.77
N ARG A 118 9.84 -7.07 -22.45
CA ARG A 118 9.83 -8.42 -23.02
C ARG A 118 8.77 -9.34 -22.43
N LEU A 119 8.21 -8.98 -21.28
CA LEU A 119 7.19 -9.78 -20.63
C LEU A 119 5.90 -9.76 -21.47
N PRO A 120 5.27 -10.92 -21.69
CA PRO A 120 4.03 -11.01 -22.46
C PRO A 120 2.85 -10.53 -21.62
N PHE A 121 2.77 -9.21 -21.36
CA PHE A 121 1.74 -8.60 -20.56
C PHE A 121 0.73 -7.85 -21.43
N ASP A 122 -0.54 -8.23 -21.32
CA ASP A 122 -1.68 -7.60 -21.99
C ASP A 122 -2.49 -6.78 -20.97
N GLU A 123 -2.33 -5.45 -20.99
CA GLU A 123 -3.04 -4.55 -20.08
C GLU A 123 -4.56 -4.64 -20.22
N GLU A 124 -5.07 -4.85 -21.42
CA GLU A 124 -6.51 -4.92 -21.64
C GLU A 124 -7.11 -6.24 -21.12
N LYS A 125 -6.39 -7.35 -21.29
CA LYS A 125 -6.74 -8.62 -20.66
C LYS A 125 -6.70 -8.48 -19.14
N TYR A 126 -5.61 -7.92 -18.58
CA TYR A 126 -5.46 -7.68 -17.15
C TYR A 126 -6.61 -6.84 -16.59
N ARG A 127 -6.96 -5.73 -17.24
CA ARG A 127 -8.09 -4.88 -16.85
C ARG A 127 -9.41 -5.65 -16.82
N LYS A 128 -9.66 -6.48 -17.84
CA LYS A 128 -10.88 -7.32 -17.94
C LYS A 128 -10.93 -8.38 -16.88
N ASP A 129 -9.82 -9.06 -16.62
CA ASP A 129 -9.72 -10.12 -15.62
C ASP A 129 -10.00 -9.56 -14.20
N LEU A 130 -9.60 -8.31 -13.93
CA LEU A 130 -9.92 -7.60 -12.71
C LEU A 130 -11.37 -7.06 -12.66
N GLY A 131 -12.10 -7.04 -13.77
CA GLY A 131 -13.40 -6.38 -13.86
C GLY A 131 -13.33 -4.85 -13.66
N ALA A 132 -12.16 -4.25 -13.84
CA ALA A 132 -11.95 -2.83 -13.62
C ALA A 132 -12.47 -1.98 -14.80
N PRO A 133 -13.19 -0.87 -14.55
CA PRO A 133 -13.66 0.01 -15.62
C PRO A 133 -12.51 0.69 -16.36
N ALA A 134 -11.43 1.02 -15.66
CA ALA A 134 -10.20 1.57 -16.20
C ALA A 134 -9.02 1.21 -15.29
N LEU A 135 -7.80 1.21 -15.84
CA LEU A 135 -6.57 1.14 -15.05
C LEU A 135 -6.19 2.56 -14.61
N PHE A 136 -5.69 2.67 -13.39
CA PHE A 136 -5.27 3.94 -12.79
C PHE A 136 -3.92 3.76 -12.06
N GLY A 137 -3.14 4.83 -12.00
CA GLY A 137 -1.86 4.87 -11.28
C GLY A 137 -0.99 6.01 -11.80
N GLU A 138 0.24 6.11 -11.35
CA GLU A 138 1.18 7.17 -11.71
C GLU A 138 1.31 7.27 -13.25
N LYS A 139 0.94 8.42 -13.81
CA LYS A 139 0.63 8.61 -15.24
C LYS A 139 1.78 8.28 -16.19
N SER A 140 3.01 8.51 -15.78
CA SER A 140 4.20 8.33 -16.64
C SER A 140 4.71 6.89 -16.70
N TYR A 141 4.01 5.94 -16.08
CA TYR A 141 4.45 4.56 -15.95
C TYR A 141 3.37 3.60 -16.44
N ASN A 142 3.78 2.48 -17.03
CA ASN A 142 2.88 1.40 -17.42
C ASN A 142 2.46 0.55 -16.19
N THR A 143 1.56 -0.40 -16.38
CA THR A 143 1.00 -1.21 -15.29
C THR A 143 2.07 -2.02 -14.54
N LEU A 144 2.97 -2.71 -15.26
CA LEU A 144 4.04 -3.49 -14.61
C LEU A 144 5.01 -2.59 -13.83
N GLU A 145 5.36 -1.44 -14.38
CA GLU A 145 6.19 -0.46 -13.68
C GLU A 145 5.53 0.02 -12.39
N ARG A 146 4.23 0.33 -12.43
CA ARG A 146 3.45 0.78 -11.25
C ARG A 146 3.41 -0.26 -10.14
N ILE A 147 3.25 -1.54 -10.48
CA ILE A 147 3.08 -2.59 -9.48
C ILE A 147 4.40 -3.16 -8.96
N TRP A 148 5.53 -2.97 -9.66
CA TRP A 148 6.81 -3.58 -9.27
C TRP A 148 7.90 -2.59 -8.89
N VAL A 149 8.02 -1.47 -9.62
CA VAL A 149 9.16 -0.57 -9.49
C VAL A 149 8.80 0.86 -9.08
N ARG A 150 7.51 1.14 -8.91
CA ARG A 150 7.07 2.42 -8.35
C ARG A 150 6.48 2.23 -6.95
N PRO A 151 6.70 3.20 -6.05
CA PRO A 151 6.04 3.18 -4.75
C PRO A 151 4.54 3.44 -4.93
N THR A 152 3.74 2.90 -4.03
CA THR A 152 2.29 3.08 -4.05
C THR A 152 1.78 3.47 -2.67
N LEU A 153 0.64 4.16 -2.63
CA LEU A 153 -0.09 4.49 -1.42
C LEU A 153 -1.56 4.15 -1.64
N GLU A 154 -2.13 3.36 -0.75
CA GLU A 154 -3.53 2.96 -0.83
C GLU A 154 -4.25 3.16 0.51
N VAL A 155 -5.52 3.58 0.43
CA VAL A 155 -6.42 3.69 1.59
C VAL A 155 -7.14 2.36 1.75
N ASN A 156 -6.77 1.61 2.78
CA ASN A 156 -7.27 0.25 3.01
C ASN A 156 -8.56 0.24 3.84
N GLY A 157 -8.84 1.30 4.58
CA GLY A 157 -10.03 1.41 5.39
C GLY A 157 -10.36 2.85 5.75
N LEU A 158 -11.65 3.12 5.85
CA LEU A 158 -12.21 4.41 6.29
C LEU A 158 -13.33 4.12 7.29
N CYS A 159 -13.33 4.85 8.39
CA CYS A 159 -14.38 4.75 9.40
C CYS A 159 -14.68 6.12 10.00
N GLY A 160 -15.95 6.44 10.11
CA GLY A 160 -16.44 7.65 10.78
C GLY A 160 -17.93 7.84 10.60
N GLY A 161 -18.62 8.27 11.65
CA GLY A 161 -20.06 8.49 11.64
C GLY A 161 -20.90 7.22 11.73
N PHE A 162 -22.16 7.32 11.32
CA PHE A 162 -23.13 6.24 11.40
C PHE A 162 -23.09 5.39 10.13
N ILE A 163 -22.91 4.08 10.30
CA ILE A 163 -22.84 3.08 9.22
C ILE A 163 -23.94 2.02 9.32
N GLY A 164 -24.85 2.14 10.28
CA GLY A 164 -25.99 1.22 10.43
C GLY A 164 -27.09 1.49 9.41
N GLU A 165 -28.09 0.62 9.42
CA GLU A 165 -29.27 0.78 8.57
C GLU A 165 -30.08 2.04 8.95
N GLY A 166 -30.64 2.71 7.94
CA GLY A 166 -31.43 3.93 8.13
C GLY A 166 -30.58 5.20 8.16
N ALA A 167 -31.13 6.27 8.73
CA ALA A 167 -30.50 7.60 8.81
C ALA A 167 -30.26 8.02 10.25
N LYS A 168 -29.14 8.70 10.50
CA LYS A 168 -28.83 9.34 11.78
C LYS A 168 -28.23 10.72 11.54
N THR A 169 -28.83 11.74 12.13
CA THR A 169 -28.39 13.14 12.03
C THR A 169 -27.21 13.39 12.98
N VAL A 170 -26.01 12.92 12.59
CA VAL A 170 -24.82 12.94 13.45
C VAL A 170 -23.64 13.63 12.77
N ILE A 171 -22.91 14.44 13.53
CA ILE A 171 -21.53 14.83 13.26
C ILE A 171 -20.67 13.96 14.19
N PRO A 172 -19.85 13.06 13.66
CA PRO A 172 -19.08 12.16 14.52
C PRO A 172 -18.01 12.90 15.32
N ALA A 173 -17.70 12.39 16.50
CA ALA A 173 -16.59 12.90 17.30
C ALA A 173 -15.22 12.51 16.73
N LYS A 174 -15.16 11.42 15.97
CA LYS A 174 -13.91 10.86 15.43
C LYS A 174 -14.09 10.34 14.02
N ALA A 175 -13.00 10.31 13.26
CA ALA A 175 -12.87 9.58 12.02
C ALA A 175 -11.46 8.97 11.92
N MET A 176 -11.31 7.90 11.15
CA MET A 176 -10.00 7.28 10.95
C MET A 176 -9.82 6.72 9.55
N ALA A 177 -8.58 6.68 9.08
CA ALA A 177 -8.18 5.96 7.88
C ALA A 177 -7.00 5.03 8.15
N LYS A 178 -7.00 3.88 7.49
CA LYS A 178 -5.85 2.98 7.41
C LYS A 178 -5.22 3.10 6.03
N ILE A 179 -3.92 3.27 6.00
CA ILE A 179 -3.14 3.52 4.79
C ILE A 179 -2.00 2.52 4.74
N SER A 180 -1.76 1.95 3.57
CA SER A 180 -0.56 1.18 3.29
C SER A 180 0.23 1.82 2.16
N MET A 181 1.55 1.76 2.27
CA MET A 181 2.47 2.25 1.25
C MET A 181 3.44 1.11 0.89
N ARG A 182 3.51 0.78 -0.40
CA ARG A 182 4.58 -0.08 -0.90
C ARG A 182 5.76 0.80 -1.25
N LEU A 183 6.92 0.45 -0.71
CA LEU A 183 8.16 1.20 -0.89
C LEU A 183 9.08 0.48 -1.88
N VAL A 184 9.85 1.25 -2.63
CA VAL A 184 10.86 0.74 -3.55
C VAL A 184 12.26 0.86 -2.94
N PRO A 185 13.31 0.22 -3.52
CA PRO A 185 14.66 0.32 -3.00
C PRO A 185 15.10 1.75 -2.70
N ASN A 186 15.87 1.92 -1.63
CA ASN A 186 16.40 3.16 -1.06
C ASN A 186 15.41 4.03 -0.28
N GLN A 187 14.11 3.78 -0.35
CA GLN A 187 13.18 4.46 0.56
C GLN A 187 13.35 3.92 1.98
N ASP A 188 13.52 4.82 2.93
CA ASP A 188 13.60 4.52 4.36
C ASP A 188 12.19 4.52 4.96
N PRO A 189 11.67 3.37 5.48
CA PRO A 189 10.32 3.30 6.01
C PRO A 189 10.09 4.24 7.20
N ASP A 190 11.12 4.49 8.03
CA ASP A 190 11.00 5.38 9.18
C ASP A 190 10.90 6.87 8.77
N LYS A 191 11.47 7.24 7.61
CA LYS A 191 11.31 8.58 7.06
C LYS A 191 9.97 8.79 6.34
N ILE A 192 9.40 7.70 5.82
CA ILE A 192 8.15 7.75 5.06
C ILE A 192 6.93 7.74 6.01
N ALA A 193 7.01 7.07 7.15
CA ALA A 193 5.96 7.03 8.17
C ALA A 193 5.85 8.34 8.94
#